data_627217c331daf4bae92fcf2569518217
#
_entry.id   627217c331daf4bae92fcf2569518217
#
_cell.length_a   1.000
_cell.length_b   1.000
_cell.length_c   1.000
_cell.angle_alpha   90.00
_cell.angle_beta   90.00
_cell.angle_gamma   90.00
#
_symmetry.space_group_name_H-M   'P 1'
#
loop_
_entity.id
_entity.type
_entity.pdbx_description
1 polymer ?
#
loop_
_entity_poly.entity_id
_entity_poly.type
_entity_poly.pdbx_seq_one_letter_code
_entity_poly.pdbx_strand_id
1 'polypeptide(L)'
;MSTSRIRRTPLLTVVVALAVALAGFVGVTGAGQARGDVPPTPGWNLQWSDDFNGANRTLPSSADWQIDLGHGYPGGPGNWGTGEIQNYTANPDNLSLDGSGNLRITPLKDGAGNWTSGRIETRRADFKAPAGGTLRIEGRIQMPNVTGQAALGYWPAFWALGAPYRGNYWNWPAIGEFDIMENVNGINSVWAVLHCGVNPGGPCNETNGIGASRACPGASCQSAFHTYRFEWDRSVSPNQLRWYVDGQLFHSISQDRFDAGTWANMTDHAGYFILLNVAMGGAFPNGVAGTGTPTAATVPGRPMLVDYVAVWTRGGGTTPPPTTPPPSGSSQLYLRTGGGAGDATASAGSVSVSSAGGANYDGTPHNPQVFTSSGITRRYNGGATQFDLFTDSGSTVANGQQVRVSYDRTGDGSWDRTETYHYFATDPVPGYEHYTQAKGLKSATGALGDLSNGRVRVEVWNAIGNGASTVGVGNQSVVRIPFD
;
A
#
# COMPACT_ATOMS: atom_id res chain seq x y z
N MET A 1 46.30 -92.36 -19.44
CA MET A 1 46.83 -92.31 -20.81
C MET A 1 46.50 -90.92 -21.36
N SER A 2 47.57 -90.26 -21.75
CA SER A 2 47.77 -89.35 -22.85
C SER A 2 47.20 -87.94 -22.65
N THR A 3 47.89 -87.00 -22.75
CA THR A 3 49.10 -86.31 -23.16
C THR A 3 48.78 -84.87 -23.33
N SER A 4 49.63 -84.11 -22.69
CA SER A 4 49.90 -82.70 -22.82
C SER A 4 49.91 -82.12 -24.25
N ARG A 5 49.50 -80.90 -24.40
CA ARG A 5 50.16 -79.92 -25.27
C ARG A 5 49.99 -78.48 -24.79
N ILE A 6 51.11 -77.94 -24.44
CA ILE A 6 51.31 -76.51 -24.17
C ILE A 6 51.33 -75.75 -25.52
N ARG A 7 50.55 -74.62 -25.62
CA ARG A 7 50.79 -73.60 -26.62
C ARG A 7 50.97 -72.24 -25.98
N ARG A 8 52.08 -71.66 -26.28
CA ARG A 8 52.48 -70.31 -25.86
C ARG A 8 51.69 -69.26 -26.62
N THR A 9 51.22 -68.22 -25.93
CA THR A 9 50.59 -67.02 -26.50
C THR A 9 51.47 -65.79 -26.31
N PRO A 10 51.54 -64.86 -27.27
CA PRO A 10 52.41 -63.69 -27.12
C PRO A 10 51.79 -62.60 -26.24
N LEU A 11 52.64 -61.87 -25.55
CA LEU A 11 52.35 -60.69 -24.77
C LEU A 11 51.75 -59.61 -25.66
N LEU A 12 50.55 -59.14 -25.30
CA LEU A 12 49.96 -57.91 -25.80
C LEU A 12 50.07 -56.87 -24.70
N THR A 13 50.89 -55.86 -24.93
CA THR A 13 51.05 -54.72 -24.01
C THR A 13 49.81 -53.89 -24.05
N VAL A 14 49.02 -53.85 -22.98
CA VAL A 14 47.90 -52.96 -22.82
C VAL A 14 48.35 -51.75 -22.01
N VAL A 15 48.39 -50.59 -22.67
CA VAL A 15 48.58 -49.30 -22.00
C VAL A 15 47.27 -48.96 -21.25
N VAL A 16 47.31 -49.02 -19.91
CA VAL A 16 46.19 -48.55 -19.08
C VAL A 16 46.33 -47.05 -18.93
N ALA A 17 45.47 -46.30 -19.61
CA ALA A 17 45.29 -44.89 -19.40
C ALA A 17 44.45 -44.70 -18.08
N LEU A 18 45.10 -44.15 -17.06
CA LEU A 18 44.48 -43.78 -15.79
C LEU A 18 43.60 -42.54 -16.03
N ALA A 19 42.32 -42.72 -16.20
CA ALA A 19 41.33 -41.61 -16.12
C ALA A 19 41.07 -41.32 -14.66
N VAL A 20 41.64 -40.22 -14.15
CA VAL A 20 41.27 -39.67 -12.83
C VAL A 20 39.90 -39.04 -12.98
N ALA A 21 38.87 -39.74 -12.52
CA ALA A 21 37.54 -39.18 -12.32
C ALA A 21 37.60 -38.24 -11.10
N LEU A 22 37.65 -36.91 -11.33
CA LEU A 22 37.29 -35.94 -10.31
C LEU A 22 35.78 -36.10 -10.05
N ALA A 23 35.46 -36.82 -8.99
CA ALA A 23 34.12 -36.75 -8.40
C ALA A 23 33.95 -35.34 -7.78
N GLY A 24 33.40 -34.43 -8.56
CA GLY A 24 32.90 -33.16 -8.03
C GLY A 24 31.83 -33.49 -7.00
N PHE A 25 32.10 -33.22 -5.74
CA PHE A 25 31.06 -33.08 -4.71
C PHE A 25 30.20 -31.89 -5.14
N VAL A 26 29.10 -32.16 -5.84
CA VAL A 26 27.99 -31.24 -5.93
C VAL A 26 27.39 -31.26 -4.50
N GLY A 27 27.83 -30.31 -3.68
CA GLY A 27 27.14 -30.01 -2.46
C GLY A 27 25.72 -29.60 -2.88
N VAL A 28 24.75 -30.44 -2.55
CA VAL A 28 23.35 -30.03 -2.51
C VAL A 28 23.30 -28.99 -1.37
N THR A 29 23.61 -27.74 -1.70
CA THR A 29 23.16 -26.62 -0.91
C THR A 29 21.65 -26.72 -0.95
N GLY A 30 21.04 -27.05 0.21
CA GLY A 30 19.59 -27.00 0.36
C GLY A 30 19.14 -25.71 -0.32
N ALA A 31 18.22 -25.83 -1.25
CA ALA A 31 17.55 -24.69 -1.82
C ALA A 31 16.88 -23.97 -0.64
N GLY A 32 17.57 -22.96 -0.09
CA GLY A 32 16.92 -21.95 0.70
C GLY A 32 15.75 -21.50 -0.18
N GLN A 33 14.55 -21.49 0.35
CA GLN A 33 13.42 -20.92 -0.36
C GLN A 33 13.89 -19.55 -0.85
N ALA A 34 13.80 -19.34 -2.17
CA ALA A 34 14.17 -18.07 -2.74
C ALA A 34 13.33 -17.02 -2.00
N ARG A 35 14.00 -16.05 -1.36
CA ARG A 35 13.34 -14.87 -0.82
C ARG A 35 12.46 -14.34 -1.92
N GLY A 36 11.17 -14.16 -1.63
CA GLY A 36 10.22 -13.74 -2.64
C GLY A 36 10.37 -12.27 -2.94
N ASP A 37 11.35 -11.93 -3.76
CA ASP A 37 11.34 -10.59 -4.38
C ASP A 37 10.02 -10.42 -5.13
N VAL A 38 9.42 -9.24 -4.99
CA VAL A 38 8.20 -8.90 -5.75
C VAL A 38 8.45 -9.17 -7.23
N PRO A 39 7.68 -10.05 -7.88
CA PRO A 39 8.00 -10.48 -9.24
C PRO A 39 7.91 -9.32 -10.23
N PRO A 40 8.87 -9.19 -11.14
CA PRO A 40 8.77 -8.22 -12.22
C PRO A 40 7.53 -8.54 -13.06
N THR A 41 6.69 -7.54 -13.28
CA THR A 41 5.42 -7.69 -13.99
C THR A 41 5.48 -6.88 -15.29
N PRO A 42 5.89 -7.48 -16.43
CA PRO A 42 6.03 -6.76 -17.70
C PRO A 42 4.75 -6.03 -18.11
N GLY A 43 4.88 -4.76 -18.52
CA GLY A 43 3.76 -3.92 -18.93
C GLY A 43 2.97 -3.30 -17.77
N TRP A 44 3.45 -3.45 -16.54
CA TRP A 44 2.91 -2.82 -15.35
C TRP A 44 3.96 -1.92 -14.67
N ASN A 45 3.53 -0.83 -14.08
CA ASN A 45 4.36 0.09 -13.31
C ASN A 45 4.14 -0.16 -11.83
N LEU A 46 5.19 -0.59 -11.12
CA LEU A 46 5.15 -0.78 -9.67
C LEU A 46 4.94 0.59 -8.99
N GLN A 47 3.93 0.67 -8.15
CA GLN A 47 3.57 1.89 -7.41
C GLN A 47 4.05 1.83 -5.96
N TRP A 48 4.02 0.66 -5.38
CA TRP A 48 4.42 0.38 -4.01
C TRP A 48 4.55 -1.12 -3.79
N SER A 49 5.44 -1.53 -2.88
CA SER A 49 5.54 -2.91 -2.44
C SER A 49 6.24 -3.02 -1.10
N ASP A 50 5.97 -4.09 -0.38
CA ASP A 50 6.74 -4.58 0.75
C ASP A 50 6.96 -6.10 0.56
N ASP A 51 8.20 -6.53 0.59
CA ASP A 51 8.63 -7.92 0.52
C ASP A 51 9.01 -8.50 1.90
N PHE A 52 8.71 -7.74 2.95
CA PHE A 52 8.88 -8.10 4.35
C PHE A 52 10.28 -8.61 4.71
N ASN A 53 11.29 -8.14 3.98
CA ASN A 53 12.69 -8.43 4.25
C ASN A 53 13.17 -7.69 5.50
N GLY A 54 13.45 -8.41 6.57
CA GLY A 54 13.91 -7.84 7.83
C GLY A 54 14.32 -8.90 8.84
N ALA A 55 14.83 -8.47 9.98
CA ALA A 55 15.28 -9.38 11.02
C ALA A 55 14.10 -10.08 11.70
N ASN A 56 14.32 -11.35 12.09
CA ASN A 56 13.33 -12.12 12.82
C ASN A 56 12.86 -11.37 14.09
N ARG A 57 11.54 -11.37 14.33
CA ARG A 57 10.87 -10.72 15.47
C ARG A 57 10.92 -9.19 15.46
N THR A 58 11.29 -8.55 14.36
CA THR A 58 11.05 -7.10 14.17
C THR A 58 9.65 -6.85 13.64
N LEU A 59 9.12 -5.67 13.94
CA LEU A 59 7.86 -5.20 13.37
C LEU A 59 8.07 -4.79 11.90
N PRO A 60 7.02 -4.81 11.06
CA PRO A 60 7.09 -4.25 9.71
C PRO A 60 7.42 -2.76 9.76
N SER A 61 7.90 -2.21 8.63
CA SER A 61 8.31 -0.81 8.50
C SER A 61 7.21 0.15 8.94
N SER A 62 7.48 0.98 9.95
CA SER A 62 6.52 2.02 10.37
C SER A 62 6.40 3.18 9.37
N ALA A 63 7.26 3.25 8.36
CA ALA A 63 7.11 4.18 7.24
C ALA A 63 6.01 3.72 6.25
N ASP A 64 5.80 2.41 6.14
CA ASP A 64 4.86 1.80 5.19
C ASP A 64 3.56 1.36 5.86
N TRP A 65 3.64 0.91 7.12
CA TRP A 65 2.53 0.32 7.83
C TRP A 65 2.18 1.06 9.12
N GLN A 66 0.90 1.15 9.38
CA GLN A 66 0.33 1.47 10.69
C GLN A 66 -0.14 0.17 11.33
N ILE A 67 0.14 0.00 12.63
CA ILE A 67 -0.37 -1.13 13.41
C ILE A 67 -1.63 -0.70 14.12
N ASP A 68 -2.71 -1.41 13.90
CA ASP A 68 -3.97 -1.21 14.59
C ASP A 68 -3.96 -1.94 15.94
N LEU A 69 -4.49 -1.31 16.98
CA LEU A 69 -4.46 -1.83 18.33
C LEU A 69 -5.87 -1.93 18.92
N GLY A 70 -6.04 -2.87 19.84
CA GLY A 70 -7.29 -2.97 20.61
C GLY A 70 -8.40 -3.73 19.89
N HIS A 71 -9.63 -3.31 20.19
CA HIS A 71 -10.87 -3.92 19.71
C HIS A 71 -11.64 -3.04 18.71
N GLY A 72 -11.01 -1.99 18.18
CA GLY A 72 -11.62 -1.03 17.26
C GLY A 72 -10.85 0.28 17.20
N TYR A 73 -11.13 1.09 16.20
CA TYR A 73 -10.61 2.45 16.14
C TYR A 73 -11.24 3.33 17.22
N PRO A 74 -10.51 4.28 17.80
CA PRO A 74 -11.10 5.26 18.70
C PRO A 74 -12.25 6.02 18.03
N GLY A 75 -13.47 5.91 18.60
CA GLY A 75 -14.68 6.50 18.02
C GLY A 75 -15.34 5.68 16.90
N GLY A 76 -14.78 4.56 16.54
CA GLY A 76 -15.37 3.61 15.60
C GLY A 76 -16.23 2.53 16.26
N PRO A 77 -16.75 1.58 15.47
CA PRO A 77 -17.52 0.47 16.01
C PRO A 77 -16.66 -0.46 16.86
N GLY A 78 -17.22 -0.91 17.99
CA GLY A 78 -16.57 -1.90 18.86
C GLY A 78 -16.42 -3.24 18.16
N ASN A 79 -15.44 -4.04 18.60
CA ASN A 79 -15.13 -5.35 18.01
C ASN A 79 -15.01 -5.28 16.48
N TRP A 80 -14.38 -4.19 15.99
CA TRP A 80 -14.15 -3.85 14.59
C TRP A 80 -15.41 -3.85 13.71
N GLY A 81 -16.59 -3.78 14.32
CA GLY A 81 -17.88 -3.79 13.63
C GLY A 81 -18.39 -5.19 13.26
N THR A 82 -17.58 -6.23 13.40
CA THR A 82 -17.86 -7.61 12.94
C THR A 82 -18.13 -8.58 14.08
N GLY A 83 -17.93 -8.13 15.34
CA GLY A 83 -18.06 -8.98 16.52
C GLY A 83 -16.86 -9.92 16.75
N GLU A 84 -15.72 -9.67 16.10
CA GLU A 84 -14.47 -10.37 16.36
C GLU A 84 -13.97 -10.11 17.79
N ILE A 85 -13.27 -11.09 18.37
CA ILE A 85 -13.04 -11.12 19.82
C ILE A 85 -11.60 -10.86 20.27
N GLN A 86 -10.63 -10.92 19.36
CA GLN A 86 -9.22 -10.71 19.68
C GLN A 86 -8.92 -9.24 20.01
N ASN A 87 -7.93 -9.04 20.83
CA ASN A 87 -7.24 -7.75 20.98
C ASN A 87 -6.07 -7.70 20.01
N TYR A 88 -6.03 -6.75 19.08
CA TYR A 88 -4.88 -6.55 18.23
C TYR A 88 -3.75 -5.84 18.96
N THR A 89 -2.53 -6.31 18.74
CA THR A 89 -1.34 -5.84 19.48
C THR A 89 -0.15 -5.63 18.56
N ALA A 90 0.82 -4.84 19.02
CA ALA A 90 2.14 -4.70 18.40
C ALA A 90 3.17 -5.68 19.02
N ASN A 91 2.73 -6.72 19.73
CA ASN A 91 3.62 -7.71 20.29
C ASN A 91 4.26 -8.54 19.17
N PRO A 92 5.60 -8.70 19.11
CA PRO A 92 6.27 -9.53 18.11
C PRO A 92 5.83 -11.00 18.07
N ASP A 93 5.16 -11.50 19.10
CA ASP A 93 4.56 -12.83 19.08
C ASP A 93 3.28 -12.88 18.23
N ASN A 94 2.54 -11.77 18.13
CA ASN A 94 1.36 -11.65 17.29
C ASN A 94 1.70 -11.14 15.88
N LEU A 95 2.65 -10.20 15.77
CA LEU A 95 2.96 -9.49 14.54
C LEU A 95 4.46 -9.28 14.43
N SER A 96 5.11 -9.92 13.48
CA SER A 96 6.55 -9.74 13.25
C SER A 96 7.01 -10.26 11.90
N LEU A 97 8.16 -9.80 11.45
CA LEU A 97 8.91 -10.43 10.38
C LEU A 97 9.53 -11.74 10.89
N ASP A 98 9.64 -12.74 10.01
CA ASP A 98 10.17 -14.07 10.39
C ASP A 98 11.70 -14.22 10.15
N GLY A 99 12.33 -13.21 9.55
CA GLY A 99 13.75 -13.24 9.18
C GLY A 99 14.06 -14.02 7.90
N SER A 100 13.01 -14.53 7.24
CA SER A 100 13.12 -15.32 6.00
C SER A 100 12.34 -14.70 4.84
N GLY A 101 11.97 -13.41 4.97
CA GLY A 101 11.24 -12.66 3.95
C GLY A 101 9.72 -12.80 4.07
N ASN A 102 9.18 -13.07 5.26
CA ASN A 102 7.75 -13.06 5.45
C ASN A 102 7.33 -12.22 6.65
N LEU A 103 6.19 -11.55 6.51
CA LEU A 103 5.40 -11.09 7.64
C LEU A 103 4.64 -12.28 8.23
N ARG A 104 4.59 -12.33 9.55
CA ARG A 104 3.87 -13.34 10.31
C ARG A 104 2.83 -12.67 11.20
N ILE A 105 1.56 -13.04 11.03
CA ILE A 105 0.44 -12.61 11.88
C ILE A 105 -0.11 -13.85 12.60
N THR A 106 0.01 -13.89 13.92
CA THR A 106 -0.23 -15.08 14.73
C THR A 106 -1.31 -14.82 15.78
N PRO A 107 -2.49 -15.42 15.69
CA PRO A 107 -3.45 -15.42 16.80
C PRO A 107 -2.95 -16.27 17.94
N LEU A 108 -2.95 -15.70 19.14
CA LEU A 108 -2.55 -16.34 20.39
C LEU A 108 -3.70 -16.30 21.40
N LYS A 109 -3.66 -17.24 22.35
CA LYS A 109 -4.63 -17.33 23.43
C LYS A 109 -3.88 -17.44 24.75
N ASP A 110 -4.22 -16.58 25.71
CA ASP A 110 -3.63 -16.63 27.05
C ASP A 110 -4.27 -17.70 27.94
N GLY A 111 -3.71 -17.89 29.14
CA GLY A 111 -4.24 -18.84 30.11
C GLY A 111 -5.62 -18.51 30.67
N ALA A 112 -6.10 -17.30 30.52
CA ALA A 112 -7.44 -16.85 30.90
C ALA A 112 -8.46 -17.02 29.75
N GLY A 113 -7.98 -17.39 28.57
CA GLY A 113 -8.84 -17.62 27.40
C GLY A 113 -8.97 -16.42 26.46
N ASN A 114 -8.27 -15.30 26.72
CA ASN A 114 -8.33 -14.11 25.87
C ASN A 114 -7.48 -14.30 24.62
N TRP A 115 -8.00 -13.85 23.48
CA TRP A 115 -7.31 -13.90 22.21
C TRP A 115 -6.60 -12.57 21.91
N THR A 116 -5.39 -12.69 21.34
CA THR A 116 -4.64 -11.57 20.77
C THR A 116 -4.23 -11.91 19.34
N SER A 117 -4.02 -10.92 18.49
CA SER A 117 -3.57 -11.11 17.11
C SER A 117 -2.90 -9.84 16.58
N GLY A 118 -2.64 -9.78 15.27
CA GLY A 118 -2.08 -8.63 14.57
C GLY A 118 -3.01 -8.11 13.47
N ARG A 119 -3.01 -6.78 13.29
CA ARG A 119 -3.64 -6.07 12.18
C ARG A 119 -2.78 -4.89 11.80
N ILE A 120 -2.53 -4.75 10.51
CA ILE A 120 -1.78 -3.63 9.95
C ILE A 120 -2.50 -3.06 8.74
N GLU A 121 -2.31 -1.77 8.50
CA GLU A 121 -2.79 -1.08 7.32
C GLU A 121 -1.69 -0.24 6.68
N THR A 122 -1.67 -0.12 5.34
CA THR A 122 -0.69 0.74 4.68
C THR A 122 -0.91 2.19 5.05
N ARG A 123 0.16 2.95 5.29
CA ARG A 123 0.06 4.41 5.48
C ARG A 123 -0.43 5.11 4.23
N ARG A 124 -0.03 4.64 3.07
CA ARG A 124 -0.60 5.08 1.79
C ARG A 124 -2.08 4.69 1.72
N ALA A 125 -2.91 5.64 1.28
CA ALA A 125 -4.35 5.46 1.11
C ALA A 125 -4.83 5.96 -0.27
N ASP A 126 -3.90 6.03 -1.22
CA ASP A 126 -4.09 6.60 -2.56
C ASP A 126 -4.01 5.56 -3.68
N PHE A 127 -4.13 4.28 -3.34
CA PHE A 127 -4.16 3.22 -4.34
C PHE A 127 -5.46 3.30 -5.15
N LYS A 128 -5.34 3.78 -6.38
CA LYS A 128 -6.47 4.02 -7.29
C LYS A 128 -6.12 3.67 -8.72
N ALA A 129 -7.08 3.11 -9.45
CA ALA A 129 -6.90 2.88 -10.87
C ALA A 129 -6.81 4.22 -11.62
N PRO A 130 -5.78 4.45 -12.44
CA PRO A 130 -5.69 5.67 -13.24
C PRO A 130 -6.84 5.72 -14.26
N ALA A 131 -7.23 6.92 -14.65
CA ALA A 131 -8.24 7.11 -15.69
C ALA A 131 -7.81 6.40 -16.98
N GLY A 132 -8.66 5.55 -17.57
CA GLY A 132 -8.30 4.75 -18.73
C GLY A 132 -7.25 3.67 -18.51
N GLY A 133 -6.92 3.35 -17.26
CA GLY A 133 -5.94 2.34 -16.91
C GLY A 133 -6.46 1.30 -15.90
N THR A 134 -5.55 0.50 -15.37
CA THR A 134 -5.87 -0.57 -14.43
C THR A 134 -4.98 -0.47 -13.18
N LEU A 135 -5.57 -0.61 -12.00
CA LEU A 135 -4.88 -0.88 -10.74
C LEU A 135 -4.81 -2.39 -10.53
N ARG A 136 -3.69 -2.87 -10.01
CA ARG A 136 -3.54 -4.24 -9.49
C ARG A 136 -3.01 -4.17 -8.07
N ILE A 137 -3.66 -4.88 -7.16
CA ILE A 137 -3.19 -5.16 -5.80
C ILE A 137 -3.00 -6.67 -5.70
N GLU A 138 -1.83 -7.14 -5.28
CA GLU A 138 -1.53 -8.56 -5.16
C GLU A 138 -0.73 -8.84 -3.89
N GLY A 139 -1.08 -9.94 -3.22
CA GLY A 139 -0.32 -10.48 -2.11
C GLY A 139 -0.01 -11.96 -2.35
N ARG A 140 1.19 -12.40 -1.97
CA ARG A 140 1.55 -13.81 -1.93
C ARG A 140 1.50 -14.28 -0.48
N ILE A 141 0.49 -15.10 -0.18
CA ILE A 141 0.09 -15.39 1.20
C ILE A 141 -0.14 -16.89 1.38
N GLN A 142 0.34 -17.43 2.49
CA GLN A 142 -0.09 -18.72 3.03
C GLN A 142 -1.04 -18.47 4.20
N MET A 143 -2.28 -18.91 4.09
CA MET A 143 -3.26 -18.82 5.16
C MET A 143 -2.82 -19.65 6.38
N PRO A 144 -3.35 -19.38 7.59
CA PRO A 144 -3.02 -20.18 8.77
C PRO A 144 -3.14 -21.67 8.51
N ASN A 145 -2.05 -22.42 8.70
CA ASN A 145 -2.02 -23.87 8.44
C ASN A 145 -2.69 -24.63 9.59
N VAL A 146 -4.00 -24.55 9.61
CA VAL A 146 -4.89 -25.21 10.56
C VAL A 146 -6.24 -25.46 9.90
N THR A 147 -6.87 -26.60 10.18
CA THR A 147 -8.13 -27.02 9.55
C THR A 147 -9.06 -27.73 10.55
N GLY A 148 -10.31 -27.95 10.17
CA GLY A 148 -11.31 -28.65 10.97
C GLY A 148 -11.62 -27.95 12.30
N GLN A 149 -11.91 -28.73 13.35
CA GLN A 149 -12.29 -28.18 14.66
C GLN A 149 -11.21 -27.28 15.28
N ALA A 150 -9.93 -27.54 14.98
CA ALA A 150 -8.80 -26.75 15.45
C ALA A 150 -8.74 -25.35 14.83
N ALA A 151 -9.41 -25.12 13.71
CA ALA A 151 -9.41 -23.86 12.96
C ALA A 151 -10.65 -23.00 13.21
N LEU A 152 -11.65 -23.49 13.96
CA LEU A 152 -12.89 -22.75 14.15
C LEU A 152 -12.62 -21.36 14.76
N GLY A 153 -13.11 -20.33 14.10
CA GLY A 153 -12.94 -18.94 14.48
C GLY A 153 -11.75 -18.23 13.85
N TYR A 154 -10.82 -18.89 13.17
CA TYR A 154 -9.80 -18.22 12.39
C TYR A 154 -10.42 -17.46 11.21
N TRP A 155 -10.02 -16.20 11.05
CA TRP A 155 -10.47 -15.33 9.97
C TRP A 155 -9.33 -14.46 9.47
N PRO A 156 -8.42 -15.00 8.65
CA PRO A 156 -7.39 -14.22 7.96
C PRO A 156 -8.00 -13.41 6.83
N ALA A 157 -7.52 -12.17 6.65
CA ALA A 157 -7.94 -11.28 5.58
C ALA A 157 -6.77 -10.48 4.99
N PHE A 158 -6.85 -10.27 3.67
CA PHE A 158 -6.08 -9.35 2.87
C PHE A 158 -7.08 -8.57 2.02
N TRP A 159 -7.21 -7.29 2.28
CA TRP A 159 -8.29 -6.47 1.78
C TRP A 159 -7.90 -5.00 1.62
N ALA A 160 -8.75 -4.21 0.98
CA ALA A 160 -8.53 -2.80 0.75
C ALA A 160 -9.79 -2.00 1.08
N LEU A 161 -9.63 -0.91 1.83
CA LEU A 161 -10.74 -0.08 2.31
C LEU A 161 -10.58 1.34 1.79
N GLY A 162 -11.70 1.98 1.43
CA GLY A 162 -11.72 3.33 0.90
C GLY A 162 -11.10 4.36 1.86
N ALA A 163 -10.22 5.21 1.35
CA ALA A 163 -9.50 6.21 2.14
C ALA A 163 -10.39 7.10 3.04
N PRO A 164 -11.65 7.46 2.65
CA PRO A 164 -12.52 8.24 3.51
C PRO A 164 -12.95 7.56 4.81
N TYR A 165 -12.65 6.26 4.99
CA TYR A 165 -12.87 5.57 6.26
C TYR A 165 -12.01 6.16 7.39
N ARG A 166 -10.80 6.61 7.06
CA ARG A 166 -9.91 7.25 8.03
C ARG A 166 -10.49 8.57 8.52
N GLY A 167 -10.71 8.66 9.84
CA GLY A 167 -11.32 9.83 10.47
C GLY A 167 -12.86 9.83 10.46
N ASN A 168 -13.51 8.92 9.74
CA ASN A 168 -14.95 8.72 9.78
C ASN A 168 -15.29 7.22 9.68
N TYR A 169 -15.26 6.52 10.78
CA TYR A 169 -15.43 5.06 10.84
C TYR A 169 -16.90 4.58 10.72
N TRP A 170 -17.82 5.50 10.34
CA TRP A 170 -19.25 5.23 10.20
C TRP A 170 -19.75 5.40 8.76
N ASN A 171 -18.87 5.66 7.81
CA ASN A 171 -19.22 5.81 6.39
C ASN A 171 -19.13 4.50 5.57
N TRP A 172 -18.79 3.40 6.24
CA TRP A 172 -18.88 2.08 5.65
C TRP A 172 -20.36 1.69 5.43
N PRO A 173 -20.74 1.01 4.34
CA PRO A 173 -19.90 0.50 3.26
C PRO A 173 -19.81 1.44 2.04
N ALA A 174 -20.39 2.65 2.11
CA ALA A 174 -20.53 3.55 0.96
C ALA A 174 -19.21 3.87 0.25
N ILE A 175 -18.11 3.94 1.03
CA ILE A 175 -16.77 4.30 0.54
C ILE A 175 -16.07 3.14 -0.18
N GLY A 176 -16.67 1.97 -0.23
CA GLY A 176 -16.14 0.77 -0.88
C GLY A 176 -15.10 0.03 -0.07
N GLU A 177 -15.21 -1.30 -0.13
CA GLU A 177 -14.25 -2.25 0.43
C GLU A 177 -14.07 -3.40 -0.56
N PHE A 178 -12.83 -3.80 -0.78
CA PHE A 178 -12.47 -4.92 -1.65
C PHE A 178 -11.76 -5.98 -0.83
N ASP A 179 -12.46 -7.08 -0.50
CA ASP A 179 -11.84 -8.23 0.12
C ASP A 179 -11.17 -9.06 -0.96
N ILE A 180 -9.84 -9.03 -0.96
CA ILE A 180 -9.03 -9.68 -1.98
C ILE A 180 -8.85 -11.15 -1.64
N MET A 181 -8.70 -11.45 -0.35
CA MET A 181 -8.61 -12.79 0.19
C MET A 181 -9.17 -12.80 1.61
N GLU A 182 -10.23 -13.54 1.82
CA GLU A 182 -10.69 -13.95 3.13
C GLU A 182 -10.73 -15.48 3.23
N ASN A 183 -10.62 -15.97 4.45
CA ASN A 183 -10.88 -17.35 4.78
C ASN A 183 -11.50 -17.44 6.17
N VAL A 184 -12.35 -18.42 6.39
CA VAL A 184 -12.88 -18.71 7.72
C VAL A 184 -12.75 -20.19 8.06
N ASN A 185 -12.50 -20.47 9.35
CA ASN A 185 -12.52 -21.79 9.92
C ASN A 185 -11.57 -22.82 9.24
N GLY A 186 -10.50 -22.33 8.57
CA GLY A 186 -9.52 -23.17 7.91
C GLY A 186 -10.08 -24.04 6.77
N ILE A 187 -11.16 -23.62 6.15
CA ILE A 187 -11.74 -24.28 4.97
C ILE A 187 -10.81 -24.04 3.78
N ASN A 188 -10.54 -25.06 2.95
CA ASN A 188 -9.78 -24.84 1.71
C ASN A 188 -10.62 -24.04 0.71
N SER A 189 -10.72 -22.74 0.95
CA SER A 189 -11.44 -21.80 0.10
C SER A 189 -10.87 -20.40 0.28
N VAL A 190 -10.88 -19.60 -0.77
CA VAL A 190 -10.73 -18.16 -0.74
C VAL A 190 -12.08 -17.54 -1.04
N TRP A 191 -12.47 -16.53 -0.26
CA TRP A 191 -13.59 -15.64 -0.53
C TRP A 191 -13.05 -14.31 -1.03
N ALA A 192 -13.71 -13.75 -2.04
CA ALA A 192 -13.52 -12.39 -2.53
C ALA A 192 -14.85 -11.67 -2.52
N VAL A 193 -14.88 -10.45 -1.98
CA VAL A 193 -16.13 -9.72 -1.76
C VAL A 193 -15.96 -8.25 -2.15
N LEU A 194 -17.04 -7.65 -2.62
CA LEU A 194 -17.21 -6.21 -2.73
C LEU A 194 -18.26 -5.76 -1.73
N HIS A 195 -17.92 -4.80 -0.86
CA HIS A 195 -18.87 -4.08 -0.02
C HIS A 195 -19.07 -2.66 -0.53
N CYS A 196 -20.34 -2.22 -0.63
CA CYS A 196 -20.67 -0.89 -1.11
C CYS A 196 -22.10 -0.46 -0.73
N GLY A 197 -22.41 0.81 -0.94
CA GLY A 197 -23.74 1.36 -0.83
C GLY A 197 -24.18 1.58 0.63
N VAL A 198 -25.22 0.89 1.08
CA VAL A 198 -25.81 1.10 2.42
C VAL A 198 -26.00 -0.21 3.17
N ASN A 199 -25.83 -0.17 4.47
CA ASN A 199 -26.08 -1.28 5.39
C ASN A 199 -27.31 -0.94 6.27
N PRO A 200 -28.30 -1.84 6.42
CA PRO A 200 -28.38 -3.19 5.82
C PRO A 200 -28.88 -3.19 4.37
N GLY A 201 -28.54 -4.23 3.63
CA GLY A 201 -29.00 -4.48 2.29
C GLY A 201 -28.29 -3.67 1.22
N GLY A 202 -28.96 -2.72 0.59
CA GLY A 202 -28.39 -1.89 -0.47
C GLY A 202 -27.96 -2.66 -1.71
N PRO A 203 -27.29 -1.96 -2.67
CA PRO A 203 -26.91 -2.55 -3.95
C PRO A 203 -25.89 -3.67 -3.83
N CYS A 204 -25.11 -3.71 -2.74
CA CYS A 204 -24.12 -4.75 -2.47
C CYS A 204 -24.62 -5.85 -1.50
N ASN A 205 -25.90 -5.86 -1.12
CA ASN A 205 -26.49 -6.88 -0.23
C ASN A 205 -25.81 -6.95 1.15
N GLU A 206 -25.62 -5.81 1.75
CA GLU A 206 -24.90 -5.70 3.03
C GLU A 206 -25.68 -6.33 4.21
N THR A 207 -25.00 -7.01 5.09
CA THR A 207 -23.56 -7.09 5.39
C THR A 207 -22.79 -8.21 4.66
N ASN A 208 -23.40 -8.94 3.72
CA ASN A 208 -22.76 -10.06 3.04
C ASN A 208 -21.86 -9.64 1.88
N GLY A 209 -22.10 -8.46 1.31
CA GLY A 209 -21.42 -8.02 0.12
C GLY A 209 -21.82 -8.79 -1.15
N ILE A 210 -21.15 -8.50 -2.26
CA ILE A 210 -21.21 -9.26 -3.50
C ILE A 210 -19.96 -10.10 -3.61
N GLY A 211 -20.06 -11.38 -3.28
CA GLY A 211 -18.92 -12.25 -3.19
C GLY A 211 -18.95 -13.48 -4.07
N ALA A 212 -17.79 -14.09 -4.22
CA ALA A 212 -17.60 -15.44 -4.75
C ALA A 212 -16.50 -16.16 -3.97
N SER A 213 -16.53 -17.48 -4.02
CA SER A 213 -15.51 -18.29 -3.36
C SER A 213 -15.08 -19.46 -4.24
N ARG A 214 -13.87 -19.95 -4.00
CA ARG A 214 -13.33 -21.16 -4.62
C ARG A 214 -12.21 -21.78 -3.80
N ALA A 215 -11.93 -23.07 -4.02
CA ALA A 215 -10.72 -23.67 -3.49
C ALA A 215 -9.46 -23.11 -4.16
N CYS A 216 -8.34 -23.07 -3.43
CA CYS A 216 -7.06 -22.73 -4.04
C CYS A 216 -6.65 -23.78 -5.07
N PRO A 217 -6.01 -23.40 -6.18
CA PRO A 217 -5.53 -24.33 -7.20
C PRO A 217 -4.37 -25.19 -6.67
N GLY A 218 -4.38 -26.48 -6.96
CA GLY A 218 -3.31 -27.40 -6.55
C GLY A 218 -3.30 -27.67 -5.06
N ALA A 219 -2.35 -27.09 -4.32
CA ALA A 219 -2.28 -27.24 -2.86
C ALA A 219 -3.41 -26.49 -2.15
N SER A 220 -3.73 -26.87 -0.90
CA SER A 220 -4.74 -26.12 -0.14
C SER A 220 -4.23 -24.72 0.22
N CYS A 221 -5.15 -23.77 0.37
CA CYS A 221 -4.84 -22.40 0.77
C CYS A 221 -4.02 -22.32 2.08
N GLN A 222 -4.16 -23.31 2.96
CA GLN A 222 -3.46 -23.40 4.24
C GLN A 222 -2.07 -24.03 4.13
N SER A 223 -1.84 -24.92 3.14
CA SER A 223 -0.62 -25.72 3.07
C SER A 223 0.48 -25.13 2.18
N ALA A 224 0.18 -24.10 1.40
CA ALA A 224 1.12 -23.48 0.49
C ALA A 224 0.86 -21.99 0.34
N PHE A 225 1.85 -21.27 -0.18
CA PHE A 225 1.66 -19.89 -0.63
C PHE A 225 0.89 -19.86 -1.95
N HIS A 226 -0.07 -18.96 -2.04
CA HIS A 226 -0.82 -18.64 -3.24
C HIS A 226 -0.77 -17.15 -3.50
N THR A 227 -0.95 -16.71 -4.75
CA THR A 227 -1.10 -15.30 -5.09
C THR A 227 -2.58 -14.93 -5.13
N TYR A 228 -2.95 -13.92 -4.36
CA TYR A 228 -4.29 -13.35 -4.33
C TYR A 228 -4.23 -11.96 -4.93
N ARG A 229 -5.08 -11.71 -5.94
CA ARG A 229 -5.00 -10.48 -6.74
C ARG A 229 -6.36 -9.87 -6.93
N PHE A 230 -6.39 -8.53 -6.85
CA PHE A 230 -7.50 -7.69 -7.27
C PHE A 230 -7.06 -6.78 -8.41
N GLU A 231 -7.93 -6.57 -9.39
CA GLU A 231 -7.73 -5.60 -10.45
C GLU A 231 -8.98 -4.71 -10.60
N TRP A 232 -8.76 -3.40 -10.59
CA TRP A 232 -9.76 -2.41 -10.97
C TRP A 232 -9.39 -1.85 -12.33
N ASP A 233 -10.17 -2.23 -13.35
CA ASP A 233 -9.91 -1.93 -14.76
C ASP A 233 -10.83 -0.80 -15.25
N ARG A 234 -10.25 0.37 -15.42
CA ARG A 234 -10.88 1.57 -16.00
C ARG A 234 -10.50 1.76 -17.47
N SER A 235 -9.77 0.84 -18.08
CA SER A 235 -9.41 0.88 -19.50
C SER A 235 -10.53 0.37 -20.40
N VAL A 236 -11.57 -0.19 -19.81
CA VAL A 236 -12.78 -0.69 -20.49
C VAL A 236 -14.02 0.03 -19.99
N SER A 237 -15.07 0.03 -20.81
CA SER A 237 -16.38 0.58 -20.44
C SER A 237 -17.45 -0.48 -20.70
N PRO A 238 -18.25 -0.85 -19.68
CA PRO A 238 -18.20 -0.44 -18.28
C PRO A 238 -16.91 -0.90 -17.57
N ASN A 239 -16.49 -0.16 -16.52
CA ASN A 239 -15.32 -0.54 -15.72
C ASN A 239 -15.55 -1.90 -15.07
N GLN A 240 -14.44 -2.62 -14.80
CA GLN A 240 -14.48 -3.97 -14.25
C GLN A 240 -13.65 -4.08 -12.96
N LEU A 241 -14.19 -4.77 -11.98
CA LEU A 241 -13.49 -5.25 -10.78
C LEU A 241 -13.30 -6.75 -10.94
N ARG A 242 -12.09 -7.25 -10.72
CA ARG A 242 -11.74 -8.67 -10.95
C ARG A 242 -10.86 -9.21 -9.85
N TRP A 243 -11.14 -10.43 -9.41
CA TRP A 243 -10.38 -11.15 -8.40
C TRP A 243 -9.81 -12.46 -8.94
N TYR A 244 -8.59 -12.74 -8.54
CA TYR A 244 -7.82 -13.89 -9.04
C TYR A 244 -7.15 -14.62 -7.88
N VAL A 245 -7.00 -15.94 -8.01
CA VAL A 245 -6.09 -16.75 -7.23
C VAL A 245 -5.15 -17.50 -8.18
N ASP A 246 -3.84 -17.42 -7.95
CA ASP A 246 -2.78 -17.96 -8.83
C ASP A 246 -3.00 -17.61 -10.31
N GLY A 247 -3.33 -16.36 -10.57
CA GLY A 247 -3.60 -15.86 -11.91
C GLY A 247 -4.91 -16.30 -12.54
N GLN A 248 -5.69 -17.16 -11.88
CA GLN A 248 -6.99 -17.62 -12.38
C GLN A 248 -8.12 -16.71 -11.90
N LEU A 249 -8.80 -16.06 -12.84
CA LEU A 249 -9.99 -15.25 -12.55
C LEU A 249 -11.10 -16.12 -11.95
N PHE A 250 -11.69 -15.70 -10.85
CA PHE A 250 -12.81 -16.43 -10.23
C PHE A 250 -13.99 -15.54 -9.82
N HIS A 251 -13.79 -14.22 -9.72
CA HIS A 251 -14.86 -13.28 -9.44
C HIS A 251 -14.69 -12.02 -10.27
N SER A 252 -15.80 -11.48 -10.79
CA SER A 252 -15.79 -10.21 -11.50
C SER A 252 -17.11 -9.48 -11.33
N ILE A 253 -17.02 -8.16 -11.23
CA ILE A 253 -18.16 -7.26 -11.08
C ILE A 253 -18.00 -6.12 -12.08
N SER A 254 -19.06 -5.81 -12.81
CA SER A 254 -19.10 -4.73 -13.79
C SER A 254 -19.77 -3.49 -13.20
N GLN A 255 -19.28 -2.31 -13.59
CA GLN A 255 -19.80 -1.00 -13.16
C GLN A 255 -21.30 -0.82 -13.41
N ASP A 256 -21.82 -1.34 -14.51
CA ASP A 256 -23.23 -1.22 -14.91
C ASP A 256 -24.22 -1.98 -14.00
N ARG A 257 -23.69 -2.74 -13.04
CA ARG A 257 -24.49 -3.32 -11.96
C ARG A 257 -25.01 -2.27 -10.97
N PHE A 258 -24.41 -1.07 -10.94
CA PHE A 258 -24.66 -0.04 -9.94
C PHE A 258 -25.20 1.23 -10.58
N ASP A 259 -25.99 1.98 -9.81
CA ASP A 259 -26.27 3.36 -10.17
C ASP A 259 -25.01 4.22 -10.07
N ALA A 260 -25.04 5.37 -10.75
CA ALA A 260 -23.86 6.26 -10.84
C ALA A 260 -23.42 6.79 -9.47
N GLY A 261 -24.36 7.02 -8.54
CA GLY A 261 -24.05 7.52 -7.20
C GLY A 261 -23.32 6.47 -6.35
N THR A 262 -23.81 5.23 -6.33
CA THR A 262 -23.16 4.12 -5.64
C THR A 262 -21.75 3.89 -6.19
N TRP A 263 -21.60 3.88 -7.52
CA TRP A 263 -20.28 3.72 -8.13
C TRP A 263 -19.34 4.88 -7.79
N ALA A 264 -19.82 6.12 -7.87
CA ALA A 264 -19.02 7.30 -7.55
C ALA A 264 -18.57 7.32 -6.08
N ASN A 265 -19.44 6.98 -5.14
CA ASN A 265 -19.11 6.95 -3.72
C ASN A 265 -17.92 6.03 -3.41
N MET A 266 -17.82 4.86 -4.07
CA MET A 266 -16.72 3.94 -3.87
C MET A 266 -15.51 4.23 -4.77
N THR A 267 -15.61 5.09 -5.79
CA THR A 267 -14.51 5.28 -6.76
C THR A 267 -13.98 6.70 -6.87
N ASP A 268 -14.75 7.73 -6.49
CA ASP A 268 -14.38 9.14 -6.71
C ASP A 268 -13.70 9.81 -5.52
N HIS A 269 -13.17 9.03 -4.59
CA HIS A 269 -12.31 9.50 -3.49
C HIS A 269 -10.82 9.30 -3.80
N ALA A 270 -9.96 9.60 -2.83
CA ALA A 270 -8.50 9.61 -2.98
C ALA A 270 -7.92 8.26 -3.43
N GLY A 271 -8.52 7.16 -3.01
CA GLY A 271 -8.07 5.80 -3.29
C GLY A 271 -8.33 4.88 -2.10
N TYR A 272 -7.56 3.84 -2.01
CA TYR A 272 -7.71 2.78 -1.01
C TYR A 272 -6.42 2.59 -0.22
N PHE A 273 -6.54 2.12 1.02
CA PHE A 273 -5.44 1.57 1.79
C PHE A 273 -5.61 0.05 1.93
N ILE A 274 -4.52 -0.66 2.12
CA ILE A 274 -4.48 -2.12 2.16
C ILE A 274 -4.35 -2.57 3.60
N LEU A 275 -5.06 -3.63 3.96
CA LEU A 275 -5.05 -4.20 5.30
C LEU A 275 -4.69 -5.69 5.27
N LEU A 276 -4.01 -6.11 6.33
CA LEU A 276 -3.68 -7.51 6.63
C LEU A 276 -4.00 -7.79 8.10
N ASN A 277 -4.78 -8.83 8.37
CA ASN A 277 -5.08 -9.26 9.74
C ASN A 277 -5.42 -10.73 9.82
N VAL A 278 -5.39 -11.27 11.03
CA VAL A 278 -6.07 -12.52 11.36
C VAL A 278 -7.02 -12.24 12.52
N ALA A 279 -8.30 -12.15 12.24
CA ALA A 279 -9.34 -12.05 13.27
C ALA A 279 -9.65 -13.41 13.89
N MET A 280 -10.31 -13.36 15.05
CA MET A 280 -10.80 -14.57 15.75
C MET A 280 -12.26 -14.40 16.11
N GLY A 281 -13.09 -15.38 15.71
CA GLY A 281 -14.55 -15.30 15.91
C GLY A 281 -15.20 -14.21 15.05
N GLY A 282 -16.37 -13.75 15.43
CA GLY A 282 -17.13 -12.76 14.69
C GLY A 282 -18.21 -13.37 13.79
N ALA A 283 -18.92 -12.47 13.09
CA ALA A 283 -20.12 -12.85 12.34
C ALA A 283 -19.87 -13.90 11.26
N PHE A 284 -18.80 -13.71 10.47
CA PHE A 284 -18.54 -14.56 9.32
C PHE A 284 -18.12 -16.00 9.73
N PRO A 285 -17.08 -16.22 10.58
CA PRO A 285 -16.77 -17.58 11.02
C PRO A 285 -17.93 -18.25 11.76
N ASN A 286 -18.68 -17.51 12.59
CA ASN A 286 -19.85 -18.02 13.30
C ASN A 286 -20.96 -18.46 12.35
N GLY A 287 -21.24 -17.64 11.33
CA GLY A 287 -22.24 -17.93 10.31
C GLY A 287 -21.93 -19.19 9.53
N VAL A 288 -20.67 -19.35 9.09
CA VAL A 288 -20.22 -20.54 8.36
C VAL A 288 -20.18 -21.80 9.24
N ALA A 289 -19.78 -21.67 10.50
CA ALA A 289 -19.75 -22.78 11.45
C ALA A 289 -21.14 -23.20 11.95
N GLY A 290 -22.14 -22.31 11.86
CA GLY A 290 -23.47 -22.48 12.45
C GLY A 290 -23.47 -22.46 13.99
N THR A 291 -22.39 -21.96 14.58
CA THR A 291 -22.19 -21.88 16.05
C THR A 291 -21.20 -20.78 16.40
N GLY A 292 -21.18 -20.37 17.67
CA GLY A 292 -20.18 -19.43 18.18
C GLY A 292 -18.76 -20.00 18.08
N THR A 293 -17.85 -19.20 17.57
CA THR A 293 -16.43 -19.54 17.43
C THR A 293 -15.55 -18.39 17.98
N PRO A 294 -14.29 -18.68 18.39
CA PRO A 294 -13.62 -19.97 18.47
C PRO A 294 -14.22 -20.88 19.57
N THR A 295 -13.96 -22.17 19.46
CA THR A 295 -14.41 -23.19 20.44
C THR A 295 -13.26 -23.63 21.35
N ALA A 296 -13.55 -24.52 22.29
CA ALA A 296 -12.51 -25.12 23.14
C ALA A 296 -11.51 -25.97 22.34
N ALA A 297 -11.90 -26.47 21.17
CA ALA A 297 -11.04 -27.23 20.28
C ALA A 297 -10.12 -26.36 19.40
N THR A 298 -10.36 -25.06 19.34
CA THR A 298 -9.58 -24.13 18.52
C THR A 298 -8.14 -24.00 19.05
N VAL A 299 -7.17 -24.25 18.18
CA VAL A 299 -5.73 -24.25 18.52
C VAL A 299 -5.11 -22.90 18.18
N PRO A 300 -4.53 -22.15 19.14
CA PRO A 300 -3.81 -20.91 18.87
C PRO A 300 -2.45 -21.13 18.20
N GLY A 301 -1.80 -20.05 17.77
CA GLY A 301 -0.40 -20.06 17.32
C GLY A 301 -0.19 -20.53 15.90
N ARG A 302 -1.22 -20.50 15.04
CA ARG A 302 -1.08 -20.79 13.61
C ARG A 302 -1.04 -19.50 12.81
N PRO A 303 0.14 -19.10 12.29
CA PRO A 303 0.28 -17.81 11.62
C PRO A 303 -0.28 -17.82 10.21
N MET A 304 -0.78 -16.68 9.76
CA MET A 304 -0.76 -16.29 8.36
C MET A 304 0.65 -15.79 8.01
N LEU A 305 1.20 -16.24 6.89
CA LEU A 305 2.48 -15.81 6.36
C LEU A 305 2.25 -15.00 5.08
N VAL A 306 2.87 -13.83 5.00
CA VAL A 306 2.81 -12.96 3.81
C VAL A 306 4.21 -12.76 3.29
N ASP A 307 4.47 -13.21 2.08
CA ASP A 307 5.76 -13.14 1.40
C ASP A 307 5.97 -11.74 0.80
N TYR A 308 4.97 -11.23 0.09
CA TYR A 308 4.94 -9.83 -0.36
C TYR A 308 3.51 -9.31 -0.49
N VAL A 309 3.40 -7.98 -0.47
CA VAL A 309 2.26 -7.22 -0.98
C VAL A 309 2.78 -6.19 -1.97
N ALA A 310 2.13 -6.07 -3.14
CA ALA A 310 2.55 -5.10 -4.13
C ALA A 310 1.38 -4.52 -4.92
N VAL A 311 1.57 -3.30 -5.37
CA VAL A 311 0.58 -2.53 -6.11
C VAL A 311 1.19 -2.04 -7.42
N TRP A 312 0.52 -2.30 -8.52
CA TRP A 312 0.91 -1.83 -9.84
C TRP A 312 -0.23 -1.09 -10.51
N THR A 313 0.15 -0.27 -11.48
CA THR A 313 -0.79 0.31 -12.45
C THR A 313 -0.33 0.01 -13.88
N ARG A 314 -1.27 -0.02 -14.82
CA ARG A 314 -0.97 -0.01 -16.25
C ARG A 314 -2.01 0.80 -17.00
N GLY A 315 -1.67 1.31 -18.19
CA GLY A 315 -2.56 2.17 -18.96
C GLY A 315 -2.88 3.45 -18.18
N GLY A 316 -3.95 4.10 -18.54
CA GLY A 316 -4.19 5.49 -18.20
C GLY A 316 -3.61 6.35 -19.31
N GLY A 317 -4.35 7.41 -19.73
CA GLY A 317 -3.91 8.28 -20.82
C GLY A 317 -2.45 8.66 -20.66
N THR A 318 -1.74 8.43 -21.69
CA THR A 318 -0.30 8.49 -21.85
C THR A 318 0.41 9.57 -21.05
N THR A 319 0.97 9.20 -19.91
CA THR A 319 2.36 9.54 -19.59
C THR A 319 2.91 8.38 -18.76
N PRO A 320 3.82 7.55 -19.29
CA PRO A 320 4.63 6.68 -18.44
C PRO A 320 5.38 7.57 -17.45
N PRO A 321 5.63 7.14 -16.21
CA PRO A 321 6.76 7.71 -15.50
C PRO A 321 7.97 7.50 -16.41
N PRO A 322 8.80 8.51 -16.65
CA PRO A 322 9.89 8.38 -17.58
C PRO A 322 10.84 7.30 -17.09
N THR A 323 10.97 6.21 -17.84
CA THR A 323 12.04 5.21 -17.74
C THR A 323 13.33 5.69 -18.45
N THR A 324 13.44 6.98 -18.66
CA THR A 324 14.70 7.65 -19.01
C THR A 324 15.18 8.40 -17.80
N PRO A 325 16.49 8.34 -17.48
CA PRO A 325 17.05 9.31 -16.52
C PRO A 325 16.63 10.70 -16.99
N PRO A 326 16.18 11.58 -16.08
CA PRO A 326 15.77 12.92 -16.47
C PRO A 326 16.89 13.55 -17.27
N PRO A 327 16.59 14.24 -18.38
CA PRO A 327 17.58 15.08 -19.02
C PRO A 327 18.16 16.01 -17.95
N SER A 328 19.42 16.34 -18.05
CA SER A 328 20.20 17.09 -17.08
C SER A 328 19.49 18.38 -16.66
N GLY A 329 18.83 18.33 -15.49
CA GLY A 329 18.03 19.39 -14.91
C GLY A 329 16.70 18.87 -14.39
N SER A 330 16.65 18.48 -13.09
CA SER A 330 15.46 17.96 -12.45
C SER A 330 14.32 18.97 -12.44
N SER A 331 13.10 18.57 -12.84
CA SER A 331 11.88 19.34 -12.61
C SER A 331 11.46 19.38 -11.13
N GLN A 332 12.22 18.76 -10.25
CA GLN A 332 11.98 18.70 -8.81
C GLN A 332 12.70 19.84 -8.10
N LEU A 333 11.97 20.53 -7.24
CA LEU A 333 12.52 21.53 -6.35
C LEU A 333 12.33 21.08 -4.91
N TYR A 334 13.41 20.70 -4.25
CA TYR A 334 13.43 20.34 -2.84
C TYR A 334 13.44 21.61 -1.98
N LEU A 335 12.51 21.70 -1.03
CA LEU A 335 12.45 22.83 -0.10
C LEU A 335 13.62 22.73 0.89
N ARG A 336 14.21 23.87 1.26
CA ARG A 336 15.43 23.92 2.09
C ARG A 336 15.26 24.84 3.29
N THR A 337 16.00 24.57 4.35
CA THR A 337 16.17 25.53 5.44
C THR A 337 16.71 26.85 4.88
N GLY A 338 16.23 27.99 5.39
CA GLY A 338 16.61 29.29 4.92
C GLY A 338 15.82 29.82 3.72
N GLY A 339 14.74 29.12 3.31
CA GLY A 339 13.80 29.63 2.30
C GLY A 339 14.22 29.40 0.84
N GLY A 340 15.22 28.55 0.59
CA GLY A 340 15.60 28.14 -0.77
C GLY A 340 14.80 26.97 -1.27
N ALA A 341 14.72 26.79 -2.59
CA ALA A 341 14.29 25.57 -3.26
C ALA A 341 15.28 25.25 -4.38
N GLY A 342 15.61 23.98 -4.56
CA GLY A 342 16.62 23.58 -5.55
C GLY A 342 16.43 22.14 -6.01
N ASP A 343 17.09 21.80 -7.12
CA ASP A 343 16.98 20.53 -7.84
C ASP A 343 17.70 19.33 -7.20
N ALA A 344 18.53 19.59 -6.19
CA ALA A 344 19.21 18.54 -5.43
C ALA A 344 18.62 18.41 -4.03
N THR A 345 18.57 17.17 -3.51
CA THR A 345 18.21 16.89 -2.13
C THR A 345 19.22 17.53 -1.16
N ALA A 346 18.75 17.87 0.02
CA ALA A 346 19.59 18.29 1.16
C ALA A 346 19.28 17.39 2.36
N SER A 347 20.04 17.55 3.44
CA SER A 347 19.74 16.82 4.67
C SER A 347 18.33 17.15 5.17
N ALA A 348 17.65 16.15 5.72
CA ALA A 348 16.33 16.32 6.32
C ALA A 348 16.38 17.38 7.42
N GLY A 349 15.33 18.18 7.50
CA GLY A 349 15.16 19.25 8.50
C GLY A 349 13.73 19.69 8.57
N SER A 350 13.44 20.69 9.36
CA SER A 350 12.12 21.32 9.44
C SER A 350 12.21 22.83 9.54
N VAL A 351 11.17 23.51 9.05
CA VAL A 351 11.00 24.94 9.21
C VAL A 351 9.66 25.22 9.87
N SER A 352 9.64 26.19 10.77
CA SER A 352 8.40 26.57 11.46
C SER A 352 7.52 27.40 10.54
N VAL A 353 6.22 27.10 10.58
CA VAL A 353 5.17 27.93 10.00
C VAL A 353 4.54 28.73 11.11
N SER A 354 4.40 30.04 10.91
CA SER A 354 3.90 30.98 11.93
C SER A 354 2.54 30.53 12.50
N SER A 355 2.39 30.58 13.82
CA SER A 355 1.11 30.41 14.48
C SER A 355 0.12 31.55 14.25
N ALA A 356 0.61 32.71 13.83
CA ALA A 356 -0.22 33.84 13.42
C ALA A 356 -0.75 33.64 12.00
N GLY A 357 -1.70 32.70 11.87
CA GLY A 357 -2.36 32.38 10.61
C GLY A 357 -3.49 33.34 10.26
N GLY A 358 -4.11 33.08 9.10
CA GLY A 358 -5.32 33.77 8.68
C GLY A 358 -6.56 33.34 9.48
N ALA A 359 -7.62 34.10 9.34
CA ALA A 359 -8.91 33.80 9.98
C ALA A 359 -9.77 32.84 9.13
N ASN A 360 -9.40 32.62 7.89
CA ASN A 360 -10.16 31.79 6.95
C ASN A 360 -9.28 31.27 5.79
N TYR A 361 -9.84 30.42 4.96
CA TYR A 361 -9.22 29.86 3.77
C TYR A 361 -9.44 30.72 2.54
N ASP A 362 -9.09 31.99 2.58
CA ASP A 362 -9.34 32.94 1.46
C ASP A 362 -8.25 32.91 0.39
N GLY A 363 -7.13 32.25 0.65
CA GLY A 363 -5.99 32.20 -0.27
C GLY A 363 -5.01 33.36 -0.06
N THR A 364 -5.23 34.20 0.94
CA THR A 364 -4.33 35.30 1.28
C THR A 364 -3.24 34.79 2.23
N PRO A 365 -1.95 34.85 1.86
CA PRO A 365 -0.86 34.44 2.73
C PRO A 365 -0.76 35.32 3.99
N HIS A 366 -0.68 34.65 5.14
CA HIS A 366 -0.46 35.25 6.44
C HIS A 366 0.84 34.73 7.04
N ASN A 367 1.84 35.58 7.14
CA ASN A 367 3.18 35.24 7.65
C ASN A 367 3.70 33.91 7.05
N PRO A 368 3.69 33.74 5.72
CA PRO A 368 4.03 32.48 5.10
C PRO A 368 5.50 32.10 5.30
N GLN A 369 5.77 30.82 5.44
CA GLN A 369 7.10 30.29 5.15
C GLN A 369 7.29 30.30 3.63
N VAL A 370 8.31 30.96 3.14
CA VAL A 370 8.57 31.18 1.72
C VAL A 370 9.79 30.38 1.27
N PHE A 371 9.66 29.69 0.14
CA PHE A 371 10.75 28.99 -0.54
C PHE A 371 10.82 29.50 -1.98
N THR A 372 12.03 29.85 -2.44
CA THR A 372 12.22 30.41 -3.78
C THR A 372 13.36 29.73 -4.52
N SER A 373 13.14 29.42 -5.78
CA SER A 373 14.14 29.04 -6.76
C SER A 373 14.14 30.08 -7.87
N SER A 374 15.31 30.48 -8.40
CA SER A 374 15.46 31.51 -9.42
C SER A 374 16.48 31.08 -10.48
N GLY A 375 16.51 31.80 -11.60
CA GLY A 375 17.42 31.53 -12.71
C GLY A 375 17.05 30.28 -13.50
N ILE A 376 15.77 29.85 -13.44
CA ILE A 376 15.28 28.64 -14.10
C ILE A 376 15.00 28.96 -15.57
N THR A 377 15.67 28.24 -16.48
CA THR A 377 15.34 28.28 -17.91
C THR A 377 14.93 26.88 -18.35
N ARG A 378 13.65 26.71 -18.66
CA ARG A 378 13.06 25.41 -19.00
C ARG A 378 11.81 25.57 -19.86
N ARG A 379 11.53 24.53 -20.65
CA ARG A 379 10.36 24.50 -21.51
C ARG A 379 9.15 23.96 -20.73
N TYR A 380 7.99 24.58 -20.92
CA TYR A 380 6.73 24.06 -20.40
C TYR A 380 6.35 22.75 -21.12
N ASN A 381 6.12 21.67 -20.37
CA ASN A 381 5.85 20.34 -20.91
C ASN A 381 4.36 19.98 -21.03
N GLY A 382 3.46 20.94 -20.75
CA GLY A 382 2.01 20.73 -20.81
C GLY A 382 1.41 20.08 -19.55
N GLY A 383 2.26 19.77 -18.56
CA GLY A 383 1.84 19.16 -17.31
C GLY A 383 1.21 20.14 -16.31
N ALA A 384 0.96 19.65 -15.12
CA ALA A 384 0.49 20.42 -13.97
C ALA A 384 1.55 20.41 -12.85
N THR A 385 1.53 21.44 -12.02
CA THR A 385 2.31 21.48 -10.77
C THR A 385 1.92 20.29 -9.91
N GLN A 386 2.91 19.60 -9.37
CA GLN A 386 2.73 18.56 -8.37
C GLN A 386 3.60 18.87 -7.17
N PHE A 387 3.18 18.45 -6.01
CA PHE A 387 4.03 18.55 -4.82
C PHE A 387 3.68 17.48 -3.79
N ASP A 388 4.68 17.17 -3.01
CA ASP A 388 4.58 16.38 -1.79
C ASP A 388 5.16 17.23 -0.66
N LEU A 389 4.31 17.73 0.22
CA LEU A 389 4.72 18.47 1.41
C LEU A 389 4.40 17.66 2.65
N PHE A 390 5.39 17.51 3.50
CA PHE A 390 5.24 16.91 4.82
C PHE A 390 5.09 18.01 5.83
N THR A 391 3.90 18.12 6.42
CA THR A 391 3.53 19.17 7.36
C THR A 391 3.12 18.55 8.70
N ASP A 392 3.56 19.15 9.80
CA ASP A 392 3.17 18.74 11.15
C ASP A 392 2.43 19.91 11.81
N SER A 393 1.16 19.74 12.06
CA SER A 393 0.30 20.70 12.77
C SER A 393 0.31 20.50 14.28
N GLY A 394 1.13 19.60 14.80
CA GLY A 394 1.20 19.25 16.21
C GLY A 394 -0.09 18.62 16.71
N SER A 395 -0.45 18.88 17.96
CA SER A 395 -1.67 18.38 18.57
C SER A 395 -2.92 19.21 18.27
N THR A 396 -2.85 20.17 17.38
CA THR A 396 -3.95 21.11 17.09
C THR A 396 -4.76 20.62 15.91
N VAL A 397 -5.86 19.96 16.17
CA VAL A 397 -6.87 19.58 15.17
C VAL A 397 -7.42 20.82 14.47
N ALA A 398 -7.60 20.75 13.16
CA ALA A 398 -8.15 21.80 12.31
C ALA A 398 -7.26 23.04 12.12
N ASN A 399 -5.97 22.96 12.37
CA ASN A 399 -5.01 23.88 11.77
C ASN A 399 -4.97 23.62 10.27
N GLY A 400 -5.78 24.34 9.53
CA GLY A 400 -5.72 24.25 8.08
C GLY A 400 -4.48 24.96 7.56
N GLN A 401 -3.84 24.37 6.56
CA GLN A 401 -2.76 24.99 5.83
C GLN A 401 -3.19 25.35 4.42
N GLN A 402 -2.60 26.41 3.91
CA GLN A 402 -2.67 26.76 2.50
C GLN A 402 -1.28 26.79 1.91
N VAL A 403 -1.20 26.44 0.64
CA VAL A 403 0.02 26.50 -0.15
C VAL A 403 -0.25 27.32 -1.40
N ARG A 404 0.66 28.20 -1.74
CA ARG A 404 0.65 28.93 -3.01
C ARG A 404 1.93 28.64 -3.77
N VAL A 405 1.79 28.17 -5.02
CA VAL A 405 2.89 28.03 -5.96
C VAL A 405 2.74 29.09 -7.02
N SER A 406 3.77 29.90 -7.20
CA SER A 406 3.77 30.99 -8.17
C SER A 406 4.96 30.90 -9.12
N TYR A 407 4.72 31.18 -10.38
CA TYR A 407 5.69 31.18 -11.47
C TYR A 407 5.84 32.59 -12.05
N ASP A 408 7.06 33.06 -12.08
CA ASP A 408 7.47 34.23 -12.83
C ASP A 408 8.33 33.73 -13.99
N ARG A 409 7.80 33.85 -15.20
CA ARG A 409 8.35 33.17 -16.39
C ARG A 409 9.63 33.83 -16.89
N THR A 410 9.81 35.11 -16.64
CA THR A 410 10.91 35.93 -17.19
C THR A 410 11.88 36.39 -16.11
N GLY A 411 11.56 36.20 -14.84
CA GLY A 411 12.34 36.71 -13.72
C GLY A 411 12.22 38.22 -13.52
N ASP A 412 11.17 38.83 -14.07
CA ASP A 412 10.95 40.29 -14.03
C ASP A 412 10.30 40.77 -12.71
N GLY A 413 9.90 39.86 -11.85
CA GLY A 413 9.28 40.17 -10.57
C GLY A 413 7.76 40.04 -10.57
N SER A 414 7.15 39.81 -11.72
CA SER A 414 5.71 39.61 -11.87
C SER A 414 5.36 38.11 -11.86
N TRP A 415 4.25 37.76 -11.24
CA TRP A 415 3.81 36.34 -11.19
C TRP A 415 2.85 36.09 -12.34
N ASP A 416 3.32 35.36 -13.38
CA ASP A 416 2.52 35.00 -14.56
C ASP A 416 1.47 33.93 -14.25
N ARG A 417 1.79 33.06 -13.32
CA ARG A 417 0.88 32.00 -12.87
C ARG A 417 0.90 31.86 -11.37
N THR A 418 -0.25 31.75 -10.74
CA THR A 418 -0.39 31.47 -9.30
C THR A 418 -1.46 30.40 -9.07
N GLU A 419 -1.13 29.42 -8.25
CA GLU A 419 -1.97 28.30 -7.85
C GLU A 419 -2.07 28.24 -6.33
N THR A 420 -3.31 28.22 -5.80
CA THR A 420 -3.57 28.20 -4.36
C THR A 420 -4.27 26.89 -3.99
N TYR A 421 -3.79 26.25 -2.94
CA TYR A 421 -4.23 24.96 -2.46
C TYR A 421 -4.61 25.04 -0.98
N HIS A 422 -5.55 24.16 -0.57
CA HIS A 422 -5.98 24.03 0.81
C HIS A 422 -5.66 22.64 1.34
N TYR A 423 -5.34 22.60 2.63
CA TYR A 423 -5.22 21.36 3.37
C TYR A 423 -5.81 21.55 4.78
N PHE A 424 -6.63 20.62 5.19
CA PHE A 424 -7.17 20.53 6.54
C PHE A 424 -6.43 19.43 7.27
N ALA A 425 -5.72 19.77 8.34
CA ALA A 425 -5.19 18.78 9.25
C ALA A 425 -6.36 18.07 9.95
N THR A 426 -6.41 16.77 9.84
CA THR A 426 -7.48 15.95 10.39
C THR A 426 -7.04 15.07 11.55
N ASP A 427 -5.73 14.95 11.75
CA ASP A 427 -5.14 14.08 12.77
C ASP A 427 -4.63 14.91 13.95
N PRO A 428 -5.11 14.64 15.19
CA PRO A 428 -4.59 15.28 16.40
C PRO A 428 -3.29 14.67 16.92
N VAL A 429 -2.76 13.63 16.25
CA VAL A 429 -1.52 12.98 16.66
C VAL A 429 -0.34 13.78 16.14
N PRO A 430 0.64 14.18 16.97
CA PRO A 430 1.85 14.83 16.51
C PRO A 430 2.60 13.98 15.46
N GLY A 431 2.99 14.60 14.37
CA GLY A 431 3.74 13.96 13.30
C GLY A 431 3.47 14.61 11.94
N TYR A 432 4.28 14.24 10.96
CA TYR A 432 4.12 14.81 9.63
C TYR A 432 2.93 14.18 8.89
N GLU A 433 2.06 15.04 8.41
CA GLU A 433 1.00 14.69 7.47
C GLU A 433 1.45 14.98 6.04
N HIS A 434 1.04 14.13 5.11
CA HIS A 434 1.38 14.26 3.70
C HIS A 434 0.34 15.10 2.95
N TYR A 435 0.76 16.28 2.50
CA TYR A 435 -0.06 17.19 1.72
C TYR A 435 0.36 17.20 0.25
N THR A 436 -0.56 16.88 -0.64
CA THR A 436 -0.35 16.91 -2.10
C THR A 436 -1.31 17.89 -2.77
N GLN A 437 -0.96 18.38 -3.98
CA GLN A 437 -1.84 19.22 -4.78
C GLN A 437 -3.22 18.58 -5.08
N ALA A 438 -3.28 17.24 -5.10
CA ALA A 438 -4.53 16.50 -5.32
C ALA A 438 -5.56 16.72 -4.20
N LYS A 439 -5.13 17.12 -3.01
CA LYS A 439 -6.01 17.32 -1.86
C LYS A 439 -6.79 18.63 -1.87
N GLY A 440 -6.50 19.57 -2.74
CA GLY A 440 -7.26 20.77 -2.70
C GLY A 440 -6.84 21.96 -3.52
N LEU A 441 -6.75 21.86 -4.85
CA LEU A 441 -6.64 23.05 -5.67
C LEU A 441 -7.91 23.91 -5.49
N LYS A 442 -7.73 25.13 -4.97
CA LYS A 442 -8.82 26.10 -4.78
C LYS A 442 -8.94 27.05 -5.96
N SER A 443 -7.84 27.59 -6.41
CA SER A 443 -7.82 28.57 -7.48
C SER A 443 -6.50 28.53 -8.24
N ALA A 444 -6.58 28.90 -9.51
CA ALA A 444 -5.44 29.11 -10.35
C ALA A 444 -5.68 30.31 -11.25
N THR A 445 -4.70 31.17 -11.39
CA THR A 445 -4.76 32.37 -12.24
C THR A 445 -3.53 32.44 -13.13
N GLY A 446 -3.69 32.99 -14.35
CA GLY A 446 -2.64 33.08 -15.33
C GLY A 446 -2.35 31.82 -16.10
N ALA A 447 -1.45 31.88 -17.06
CA ALA A 447 -1.07 30.77 -17.93
C ALA A 447 0.36 30.31 -17.66
N LEU A 448 0.57 28.98 -17.77
CA LEU A 448 1.91 28.41 -17.83
C LEU A 448 2.49 28.58 -19.24
N GLY A 449 3.78 28.75 -19.33
CA GLY A 449 4.56 28.81 -20.55
C GLY A 449 6.04 28.74 -20.20
N ASP A 450 6.93 28.68 -21.16
CA ASP A 450 8.36 28.47 -20.94
C ASP A 450 8.96 29.45 -19.91
N LEU A 451 9.85 28.94 -19.07
CA LEU A 451 10.64 29.74 -18.15
C LEU A 451 11.93 30.18 -18.83
N SER A 452 12.21 31.48 -18.80
CA SER A 452 13.47 32.08 -19.29
C SER A 452 14.06 32.94 -18.17
N ASN A 453 15.08 32.45 -17.48
CA ASN A 453 15.60 33.02 -16.24
C ASN A 453 14.52 33.23 -15.17
N GLY A 454 13.51 32.36 -15.18
CA GLY A 454 12.32 32.50 -14.36
C GLY A 454 12.53 32.16 -12.89
N ARG A 455 11.47 32.36 -12.11
CA ARG A 455 11.45 32.06 -10.67
C ARG A 455 10.24 31.21 -10.33
N VAL A 456 10.41 30.34 -9.34
CA VAL A 456 9.32 29.60 -8.71
C VAL A 456 9.31 29.95 -7.22
N ARG A 457 8.14 30.27 -6.69
CA ARG A 457 7.95 30.54 -5.27
C ARG A 457 6.89 29.61 -4.71
N VAL A 458 7.20 29.01 -3.57
CA VAL A 458 6.28 28.20 -2.77
C VAL A 458 6.09 28.91 -1.44
N GLU A 459 4.85 29.17 -1.07
CA GLU A 459 4.45 29.80 0.18
C GLU A 459 3.56 28.84 0.96
N VAL A 460 3.87 28.59 2.22
CA VAL A 460 3.08 27.74 3.12
C VAL A 460 2.70 28.55 4.36
N TRP A 461 1.42 28.58 4.71
CA TRP A 461 0.94 29.32 5.90
C TRP A 461 -0.22 28.59 6.57
N ASN A 462 -0.40 28.84 7.86
CA ASN A 462 -1.58 28.39 8.58
C ASN A 462 -2.77 29.29 8.24
N ALA A 463 -3.81 28.74 7.66
CA ALA A 463 -5.00 29.47 7.26
C ALA A 463 -5.97 29.72 8.42
N ILE A 464 -6.09 28.75 9.30
CA ILE A 464 -6.90 28.81 10.54
C ILE A 464 -6.09 28.13 11.65
N GLY A 465 -6.33 28.60 12.89
CA GLY A 465 -5.79 27.96 14.08
C GLY A 465 -4.73 28.79 14.80
N ASN A 466 -4.44 28.38 16.01
CA ASN A 466 -3.54 29.09 16.92
C ASN A 466 -2.31 28.24 17.28
N GLY A 467 -2.13 27.09 16.65
CA GLY A 467 -1.02 26.17 16.91
C GLY A 467 0.18 26.46 16.02
N ALA A 468 1.37 26.16 16.51
CA ALA A 468 2.55 26.09 15.68
C ALA A 468 2.46 24.88 14.74
N SER A 469 2.93 25.04 13.51
CA SER A 469 3.13 23.93 12.59
C SER A 469 4.52 24.00 11.98
N THR A 470 4.93 22.91 11.35
CA THR A 470 6.23 22.83 10.67
C THR A 470 6.08 22.21 9.29
N VAL A 471 7.03 22.52 8.41
CA VAL A 471 7.20 21.84 7.12
C VAL A 471 8.52 21.10 7.13
N GLY A 472 8.48 19.80 6.83
CA GLY A 472 9.68 19.01 6.62
C GLY A 472 10.38 19.44 5.32
N VAL A 473 11.70 19.61 5.37
CA VAL A 473 12.50 20.11 4.23
C VAL A 473 13.70 19.21 3.97
N GLY A 474 14.48 19.53 2.95
CA GLY A 474 15.66 18.77 2.56
C GLY A 474 15.33 17.66 1.57
N ASN A 475 15.15 16.44 2.05
CA ASN A 475 14.70 15.29 1.26
C ASN A 475 13.22 14.91 1.50
N GLN A 476 12.52 15.66 2.36
CA GLN A 476 11.16 15.34 2.78
C GLN A 476 10.11 15.96 1.85
N SER A 477 10.19 17.29 1.63
CA SER A 477 9.20 17.99 0.81
C SER A 477 9.77 18.41 -0.53
N VAL A 478 8.99 18.17 -1.58
CA VAL A 478 9.37 18.46 -2.98
C VAL A 478 8.21 19.07 -3.74
N VAL A 479 8.52 20.04 -4.60
CA VAL A 479 7.60 20.57 -5.62
C VAL A 479 8.12 20.16 -6.99
N ARG A 480 7.29 19.50 -7.78
CA ARG A 480 7.57 19.13 -9.16
C ARG A 480 6.94 20.13 -10.08
N ILE A 481 7.77 20.92 -10.72
CA ILE A 481 7.33 21.95 -11.65
C ILE A 481 7.09 21.34 -13.04
N PRO A 482 6.06 21.80 -13.80
CA PRO A 482 5.71 21.23 -15.09
C PRO A 482 6.59 21.75 -16.23
N PHE A 483 7.91 21.62 -16.06
CA PHE A 483 8.91 22.11 -17.03
C PHE A 483 10.03 21.08 -17.20
N ASP A 484 10.52 20.95 -18.44
CA ASP A 484 11.65 20.09 -18.83
C ASP A 484 12.92 20.90 -19.09
#